data_7edcb3dea1ac74d04f0ba385d2f1da51
#
_entry.id   7edcb3dea1ac74d04f0ba385d2f1da51
#
_cell.length_a   1.000
_cell.length_b   1.000
_cell.length_c   1.000
_cell.angle_alpha   90.00
_cell.angle_beta   90.00
_cell.angle_gamma   90.00
#
_symmetry.space_group_name_H-M   'P 1'
#
loop_
_entity.id
_entity.type
_entity.pdbx_description
1 polymer ?
#
loop_
_entity_poly.entity_id
_entity_poly.type
_entity_poly.pdbx_seq_one_letter_code
_entity_poly.pdbx_strand_id
1 'polypeptide(L)'
;MRIKYIHFIKYRYYSYVISIILILLSAFSLYTRGLNLGLDFTGGTMLEVRFQTPVSVKQVDDALYKVNIKDAVVQRTNTGDIIVKIRVGEKPSLVEKALNSIGSFQLLQREDIGSVVSGELRKKAVWAIITALVGILIYLSFRYEFLFALGGILALAHDVFIVVGAYSWTYKEVSLDVLASILVVAGYSITDTVVVFDRIRENLKLRKGMDLSEIINLSVNQNIVRTIMTSSTVFLSSLGLYLFGGNVLSDISFAFLIGVVVGTLSSIFVASALVLDIKILLKKIKKQKPQSI
;
A
#
# COMPACT_ATOMS: atom_id res chain seq x y z
N MET A 1 -12.17 10.97 26.01
CA MET A 1 -13.34 10.83 25.14
C MET A 1 -14.09 9.55 25.50
N ARG A 2 -15.33 9.60 25.99
CA ARG A 2 -16.12 8.39 26.26
C ARG A 2 -16.84 8.00 24.96
N ILE A 3 -16.31 7.01 24.24
CA ILE A 3 -17.00 6.47 23.07
C ILE A 3 -18.11 5.54 23.56
N LYS A 4 -19.29 5.65 22.96
CA LYS A 4 -20.40 4.73 23.22
C LYS A 4 -19.95 3.31 22.82
N TYR A 5 -20.29 2.31 23.64
CA TYR A 5 -19.95 0.90 23.34
C TYR A 5 -20.53 0.47 21.98
N ILE A 6 -19.66 -0.06 21.13
CA ILE A 6 -20.00 -0.45 19.75
C ILE A 6 -19.91 -1.98 19.61
N HIS A 7 -20.91 -2.58 18.99
CA HIS A 7 -20.94 -4.01 18.67
C HIS A 7 -20.27 -4.26 17.30
N PHE A 8 -18.95 -4.24 17.22
CA PHE A 8 -18.18 -4.37 15.97
C PHE A 8 -18.48 -5.65 15.19
N ILE A 9 -18.59 -6.79 15.88
CA ILE A 9 -18.87 -8.09 15.28
C ILE A 9 -20.22 -8.13 14.56
N LYS A 10 -21.19 -7.32 14.96
CA LYS A 10 -22.48 -7.19 14.27
C LYS A 10 -22.30 -6.68 12.83
N TYR A 11 -21.29 -5.83 12.60
CA TYR A 11 -21.03 -5.21 11.31
C TYR A 11 -20.03 -5.99 10.44
N ARG A 12 -19.54 -7.18 10.88
CA ARG A 12 -18.51 -7.94 10.17
C ARG A 12 -18.87 -8.29 8.72
N TYR A 13 -20.13 -8.63 8.45
CA TYR A 13 -20.55 -8.95 7.08
C TYR A 13 -20.50 -7.74 6.14
N TYR A 14 -20.85 -6.55 6.62
CA TYR A 14 -20.70 -5.30 5.86
C TYR A 14 -19.22 -5.02 5.57
N SER A 15 -18.36 -5.22 6.57
CA SER A 15 -16.92 -5.08 6.40
C SER A 15 -16.37 -6.06 5.35
N TYR A 16 -16.79 -7.33 5.39
CA TYR A 16 -16.37 -8.31 4.38
C TYR A 16 -16.84 -7.94 2.97
N VAL A 17 -18.07 -7.46 2.82
CA VAL A 17 -18.59 -7.00 1.51
C VAL A 17 -17.74 -5.84 1.00
N ILE A 18 -17.46 -4.83 1.82
CA ILE A 18 -16.62 -3.70 1.44
C ILE A 18 -15.21 -4.18 1.07
N SER A 19 -14.60 -5.04 1.88
CA SER A 19 -13.28 -5.63 1.63
C SER A 19 -13.23 -6.40 0.30
N ILE A 20 -14.23 -7.24 0.03
CA ILE A 20 -14.33 -8.00 -1.22
C ILE A 20 -14.45 -7.05 -2.41
N ILE A 21 -15.29 -6.00 -2.31
CA ILE A 21 -15.42 -5.00 -3.36
C ILE A 21 -14.07 -4.31 -3.62
N LEU A 22 -13.36 -3.87 -2.57
CA LEU A 22 -12.06 -3.23 -2.72
C LEU A 22 -11.01 -4.18 -3.33
N ILE A 23 -10.99 -5.45 -2.91
CA ILE A 23 -10.10 -6.47 -3.51
C ILE A 23 -10.43 -6.68 -4.98
N LEU A 24 -11.71 -6.83 -5.34
CA LEU A 24 -12.11 -7.04 -6.73
C LEU A 24 -11.78 -5.82 -7.60
N LEU A 25 -12.01 -4.62 -7.12
CA LEU A 25 -11.64 -3.39 -7.80
C LEU A 25 -10.12 -3.28 -7.97
N SER A 26 -9.34 -3.62 -6.94
CA SER A 26 -7.87 -3.68 -7.01
C SER A 26 -7.40 -4.72 -8.03
N ALA A 27 -7.94 -5.93 -7.98
CA ALA A 27 -7.63 -7.00 -8.92
C ALA A 27 -7.97 -6.61 -10.37
N PHE A 28 -9.14 -6.03 -10.59
CA PHE A 28 -9.58 -5.57 -11.91
C PHE A 28 -8.65 -4.48 -12.46
N SER A 29 -8.28 -3.49 -11.63
CA SER A 29 -7.35 -2.44 -12.05
C SER A 29 -5.96 -2.99 -12.37
N LEU A 30 -5.43 -3.87 -11.52
CA LEU A 30 -4.13 -4.52 -11.75
C LEU A 30 -4.13 -5.37 -13.03
N TYR A 31 -5.24 -6.05 -13.33
CA TYR A 31 -5.38 -6.84 -14.56
C TYR A 31 -5.48 -5.97 -15.81
N THR A 32 -6.23 -4.87 -15.79
CA THR A 32 -6.51 -4.04 -16.97
C THR A 32 -5.46 -2.97 -17.23
N ARG A 33 -4.91 -2.36 -16.18
CA ARG A 33 -3.95 -1.23 -16.25
C ARG A 33 -2.54 -1.61 -15.86
N GLY A 34 -2.37 -2.67 -15.05
CA GLY A 34 -1.09 -3.00 -14.43
C GLY A 34 -0.63 -1.96 -13.41
N LEU A 35 0.68 -1.91 -13.17
CA LEU A 35 1.34 -0.91 -12.34
C LEU A 35 2.18 0.00 -13.23
N ASN A 36 2.17 1.29 -12.93
CA ASN A 36 3.09 2.25 -13.50
C ASN A 36 4.43 2.14 -12.77
N LEU A 37 5.33 1.28 -13.27
CA LEU A 37 6.62 1.03 -12.66
C LEU A 37 7.60 2.17 -12.94
N GLY A 38 8.29 2.64 -11.90
CA GLY A 38 9.35 3.64 -11.99
C GLY A 38 10.61 3.14 -12.69
N LEU A 39 11.53 4.06 -12.93
CA LEU A 39 12.81 3.78 -13.57
C LEU A 39 13.65 2.76 -12.82
N ASP A 40 13.52 2.68 -11.50
CA ASP A 40 14.15 1.64 -10.67
C ASP A 40 13.90 0.24 -11.19
N PHE A 41 12.71 0.01 -11.75
CA PHE A 41 12.28 -1.31 -12.23
C PHE A 41 12.35 -1.45 -13.75
N THR A 42 12.18 -0.38 -14.50
CA THR A 42 12.16 -0.39 -15.96
C THR A 42 13.51 -0.07 -16.57
N GLY A 43 14.34 0.69 -15.87
CA GLY A 43 15.50 1.36 -16.41
C GLY A 43 15.09 2.49 -17.35
N GLY A 44 16.04 3.29 -17.75
CA GLY A 44 15.84 4.43 -18.66
C GLY A 44 16.48 5.71 -18.13
N THR A 45 16.11 6.84 -18.75
CA THR A 45 16.51 8.17 -18.33
C THR A 45 15.31 9.02 -17.99
N MET A 46 15.37 9.72 -16.87
CA MET A 46 14.44 10.78 -16.48
C MET A 46 15.15 12.13 -16.58
N LEU A 47 14.44 13.08 -17.17
CA LEU A 47 14.82 14.49 -17.21
C LEU A 47 13.69 15.32 -16.60
N GLU A 48 13.97 16.06 -15.52
CA GLU A 48 13.05 17.06 -14.99
C GLU A 48 13.53 18.44 -15.44
N VAL A 49 12.64 19.16 -16.11
CA VAL A 49 12.97 20.43 -16.74
C VAL A 49 11.95 21.51 -16.39
N ARG A 50 12.44 22.72 -16.19
CA ARG A 50 11.63 23.93 -16.01
C ARG A 50 11.74 24.80 -17.24
N PHE A 51 10.63 25.01 -17.93
CA PHE A 51 10.57 25.95 -19.05
C PHE A 51 10.40 27.39 -18.55
N GLN A 52 10.99 28.34 -19.26
CA GLN A 52 10.82 29.78 -18.97
C GLN A 52 9.41 30.27 -19.32
N THR A 53 8.76 29.63 -20.28
CA THR A 53 7.37 29.88 -20.67
C THR A 53 6.52 28.64 -20.42
N PRO A 54 5.24 28.75 -20.04
CA PRO A 54 4.39 27.58 -19.84
C PRO A 54 4.26 26.71 -21.10
N VAL A 55 4.67 25.45 -21.01
CA VAL A 55 4.61 24.47 -22.09
C VAL A 55 3.63 23.38 -21.69
N SER A 56 2.77 22.93 -22.62
CA SER A 56 1.83 21.83 -22.36
C SER A 56 2.51 20.46 -22.56
N VAL A 57 2.02 19.44 -21.83
CA VAL A 57 2.47 18.04 -22.00
C VAL A 57 2.39 17.62 -23.48
N LYS A 58 1.29 17.97 -24.16
CA LYS A 58 1.11 17.67 -25.58
C LYS A 58 2.18 18.26 -26.49
N GLN A 59 2.60 19.49 -26.25
CA GLN A 59 3.71 20.12 -27.04
C GLN A 59 5.02 19.37 -26.87
N VAL A 60 5.29 18.85 -25.68
CA VAL A 60 6.47 18.03 -25.40
C VAL A 60 6.36 16.68 -26.11
N ASP A 61 5.21 16.01 -25.99
CA ASP A 61 4.95 14.74 -26.70
C ASP A 61 5.12 14.88 -28.21
N ASP A 62 4.53 15.93 -28.81
CA ASP A 62 4.64 16.20 -30.25
C ASP A 62 6.10 16.45 -30.69
N ALA A 63 6.90 17.10 -29.85
CA ALA A 63 8.30 17.34 -30.15
C ALA A 63 9.16 16.08 -30.01
N LEU A 64 8.88 15.24 -29.02
CA LEU A 64 9.55 13.94 -28.84
C LEU A 64 9.21 13.00 -30.00
N TYR A 65 7.96 13.01 -30.45
CA TYR A 65 7.51 12.22 -31.59
C TYR A 65 8.27 12.59 -32.88
N LYS A 66 8.57 13.90 -33.11
CA LYS A 66 9.34 14.38 -34.28
C LYS A 66 10.79 13.87 -34.30
N VAL A 67 11.37 13.60 -33.13
CA VAL A 67 12.72 13.00 -33.03
C VAL A 67 12.66 11.46 -32.88
N ASN A 68 11.51 10.85 -33.22
CA ASN A 68 11.26 9.42 -33.22
C ASN A 68 11.26 8.74 -31.83
N ILE A 69 11.08 9.51 -30.76
CA ILE A 69 10.88 9.00 -29.39
C ILE A 69 9.36 8.89 -29.18
N LYS A 70 8.82 7.66 -29.33
CA LYS A 70 7.37 7.42 -29.31
C LYS A 70 6.83 6.92 -27.98
N ASP A 71 7.69 6.33 -27.15
CA ASP A 71 7.33 5.66 -25.90
C ASP A 71 7.76 6.45 -24.67
N ALA A 72 8.02 7.76 -24.83
CA ALA A 72 8.31 8.62 -23.69
C ALA A 72 7.06 8.83 -22.82
N VAL A 73 7.25 8.88 -21.52
CA VAL A 73 6.21 9.29 -20.57
C VAL A 73 6.48 10.73 -20.16
N VAL A 74 5.55 11.63 -20.52
CA VAL A 74 5.63 13.04 -20.16
C VAL A 74 4.61 13.37 -19.09
N GLN A 75 5.06 13.96 -18.00
CA GLN A 75 4.23 14.35 -16.87
C GLN A 75 4.50 15.79 -16.46
N ARG A 76 3.47 16.48 -15.95
CA ARG A 76 3.64 17.79 -15.33
C ARG A 76 3.61 17.63 -13.82
N THR A 77 4.57 18.27 -13.15
CA THR A 77 4.61 18.33 -11.69
C THR A 77 3.62 19.36 -11.15
N ASN A 78 3.34 19.30 -9.85
CA ASN A 78 2.51 20.31 -9.17
C ASN A 78 3.15 21.71 -9.19
N THR A 79 4.47 21.80 -9.34
CA THR A 79 5.25 23.05 -9.48
C THR A 79 5.22 23.61 -10.90
N GLY A 80 4.66 22.87 -11.86
CA GLY A 80 4.55 23.27 -13.26
C GLY A 80 5.72 22.78 -14.13
N ASP A 81 6.72 22.10 -13.53
CA ASP A 81 7.86 21.53 -14.22
C ASP A 81 7.45 20.30 -15.06
N ILE A 82 8.23 19.94 -16.05
CA ILE A 82 7.96 18.80 -16.93
C ILE A 82 8.97 17.69 -16.65
N ILE A 83 8.46 16.49 -16.39
CA ILE A 83 9.25 15.27 -16.28
C ILE A 83 9.09 14.49 -17.58
N VAL A 84 10.20 14.15 -18.21
CA VAL A 84 10.28 13.29 -19.39
C VAL A 84 11.05 12.04 -19.03
N LYS A 85 10.41 10.87 -19.18
CA LYS A 85 11.02 9.55 -18.97
C LYS A 85 11.12 8.83 -20.31
N ILE A 86 12.30 8.34 -20.62
CA ILE A 86 12.60 7.57 -21.83
C ILE A 86 13.13 6.18 -21.46
N ARG A 87 12.92 5.23 -22.33
CA ARG A 87 13.37 3.84 -22.14
C ARG A 87 14.88 3.68 -22.29
N VAL A 88 15.39 2.58 -21.75
CA VAL A 88 16.78 2.16 -21.96
C VAL A 88 17.07 2.04 -23.48
N GLY A 89 18.19 2.62 -23.89
CA GLY A 89 18.64 2.61 -25.30
C GLY A 89 18.25 3.85 -26.09
N GLU A 90 17.34 4.68 -25.61
CA GLU A 90 17.05 5.99 -26.17
C GLU A 90 18.12 7.01 -25.76
N LYS A 91 18.41 7.96 -26.64
CA LYS A 91 19.48 8.95 -26.40
C LYS A 91 18.93 10.19 -25.71
N PRO A 92 19.34 10.50 -24.46
CA PRO A 92 18.88 11.69 -23.75
C PRO A 92 19.17 13.00 -24.51
N SER A 93 20.23 13.02 -25.30
CA SER A 93 20.57 14.19 -26.17
C SER A 93 19.50 14.49 -27.21
N LEU A 94 18.75 13.51 -27.68
CA LEU A 94 17.62 13.73 -28.60
C LEU A 94 16.42 14.36 -27.86
N VAL A 95 16.19 13.97 -26.59
CA VAL A 95 15.18 14.59 -25.75
C VAL A 95 15.52 16.06 -25.51
N GLU A 96 16.76 16.35 -25.08
CA GLU A 96 17.22 17.74 -24.87
C GLU A 96 17.06 18.55 -26.15
N LYS A 97 17.40 17.99 -27.33
CA LYS A 97 17.23 18.66 -28.62
C LYS A 97 15.73 18.92 -28.93
N ALA A 98 14.86 17.97 -28.64
CA ALA A 98 13.41 18.13 -28.80
C ALA A 98 12.86 19.23 -27.88
N LEU A 99 13.28 19.23 -26.60
CA LEU A 99 12.87 20.23 -25.61
C LEU A 99 13.35 21.64 -25.99
N ASN A 100 14.60 21.78 -26.47
CA ASN A 100 15.15 23.05 -26.95
C ASN A 100 14.40 23.61 -28.18
N SER A 101 13.76 22.75 -28.98
CA SER A 101 12.94 23.18 -30.13
C SER A 101 11.60 23.82 -29.71
N ILE A 102 11.15 23.59 -28.48
CA ILE A 102 9.91 24.16 -27.94
C ILE A 102 10.15 25.46 -27.20
N GLY A 103 11.28 25.57 -26.49
CA GLY A 103 11.62 26.76 -25.71
C GLY A 103 12.86 26.56 -24.85
N SER A 104 13.35 27.66 -24.29
CA SER A 104 14.46 27.61 -23.33
C SER A 104 14.01 26.97 -22.04
N PHE A 105 14.78 26.03 -21.53
CA PHE A 105 14.50 25.32 -20.27
C PHE A 105 15.76 25.25 -19.40
N GLN A 106 15.54 25.03 -18.11
CA GLN A 106 16.56 24.69 -17.14
C GLN A 106 16.40 23.22 -16.78
N LEU A 107 17.46 22.44 -16.88
CA LEU A 107 17.50 21.06 -16.38
C LEU A 107 17.60 21.11 -14.85
N LEU A 108 16.57 20.59 -14.16
CA LEU A 108 16.51 20.53 -12.70
C LEU A 108 17.12 19.24 -12.17
N GLN A 109 16.77 18.12 -12.81
CA GLN A 109 17.24 16.80 -12.41
C GLN A 109 17.44 15.92 -13.65
N ARG A 110 18.44 15.08 -13.60
CA ARG A 110 18.65 13.98 -14.54
C ARG A 110 19.01 12.73 -13.79
N GLU A 111 18.34 11.65 -14.13
CA GLU A 111 18.56 10.33 -13.57
C GLU A 111 18.67 9.30 -14.69
N ASP A 112 19.75 8.52 -14.67
CA ASP A 112 20.03 7.49 -15.67
C ASP A 112 20.16 6.13 -14.97
N ILE A 113 19.27 5.18 -15.27
CA ILE A 113 19.30 3.83 -14.71
C ILE A 113 19.46 2.82 -15.85
N GLY A 114 20.61 2.15 -15.88
CA GLY A 114 20.89 1.12 -16.88
C GLY A 114 20.05 -0.16 -16.65
N SER A 115 19.84 -0.95 -17.69
CA SER A 115 19.07 -2.19 -17.65
C SER A 115 19.62 -3.24 -16.69
N VAL A 116 20.93 -3.30 -16.49
CA VAL A 116 21.57 -4.22 -15.54
C VAL A 116 21.22 -3.82 -14.12
N VAL A 117 21.31 -2.53 -13.81
CA VAL A 117 21.02 -1.97 -12.48
C VAL A 117 19.54 -2.16 -12.15
N SER A 118 18.62 -1.82 -13.05
CA SER A 118 17.18 -2.01 -12.82
C SER A 118 16.81 -3.49 -12.64
N GLY A 119 17.46 -4.40 -13.37
CA GLY A 119 17.30 -5.84 -13.18
C GLY A 119 17.74 -6.33 -11.79
N GLU A 120 18.85 -5.80 -11.27
CA GLU A 120 19.31 -6.10 -9.91
C GLU A 120 18.38 -5.50 -8.85
N LEU A 121 17.94 -4.25 -9.04
CA LEU A 121 17.01 -3.59 -8.13
C LEU A 121 15.69 -4.34 -8.03
N ARG A 122 15.15 -4.82 -9.16
CA ARG A 122 13.95 -5.67 -9.19
C ARG A 122 14.12 -6.95 -8.37
N LYS A 123 15.25 -7.66 -8.53
CA LYS A 123 15.55 -8.86 -7.73
C LYS A 123 15.62 -8.53 -6.24
N LYS A 124 16.35 -7.48 -5.88
CA LYS A 124 16.47 -7.03 -4.48
C LYS A 124 15.12 -6.66 -3.88
N ALA A 125 14.26 -5.97 -4.64
CA ALA A 125 12.91 -5.61 -4.23
C ALA A 125 12.05 -6.85 -3.93
N VAL A 126 12.07 -7.86 -4.81
CA VAL A 126 11.34 -9.13 -4.59
C VAL A 126 11.85 -9.83 -3.33
N TRP A 127 13.17 -9.93 -3.14
CA TRP A 127 13.72 -10.52 -1.93
C TRP A 127 13.40 -9.74 -0.67
N ALA A 128 13.37 -8.41 -0.72
CA ALA A 128 12.96 -7.58 0.41
C ALA A 128 11.51 -7.87 0.82
N ILE A 129 10.58 -7.95 -0.15
CA ILE A 129 9.18 -8.29 0.11
C ILE A 129 9.07 -9.68 0.75
N ILE A 130 9.73 -10.69 0.15
CA ILE A 130 9.68 -12.08 0.66
C ILE A 130 10.22 -12.12 2.08
N THR A 131 11.39 -11.52 2.33
CA THR A 131 12.03 -11.51 3.65
C THR A 131 11.15 -10.82 4.69
N ALA A 132 10.53 -9.67 4.35
CA ALA A 132 9.64 -8.96 5.24
C ALA A 132 8.39 -9.80 5.58
N LEU A 133 7.74 -10.39 4.57
CA LEU A 133 6.55 -11.23 4.78
C LEU A 133 6.87 -12.49 5.59
N VAL A 134 7.99 -13.16 5.29
CA VAL A 134 8.44 -14.32 6.07
C VAL A 134 8.77 -13.92 7.50
N GLY A 135 9.45 -12.81 7.72
CA GLY A 135 9.75 -12.29 9.06
C GLY A 135 8.49 -12.02 9.87
N ILE A 136 7.48 -11.37 9.27
CA ILE A 136 6.18 -11.11 9.90
C ILE A 136 5.46 -12.43 10.20
N LEU A 137 5.45 -13.38 9.26
CA LEU A 137 4.86 -14.71 9.44
C LEU A 137 5.49 -15.46 10.62
N ILE A 138 6.81 -15.49 10.68
CA ILE A 138 7.57 -16.10 11.77
C ILE A 138 7.21 -15.43 13.09
N TYR A 139 7.26 -14.09 13.17
CA TYR A 139 6.91 -13.33 14.36
C TYR A 139 5.50 -13.67 14.87
N LEU A 140 4.49 -13.63 13.99
CA LEU A 140 3.11 -13.93 14.36
C LEU A 140 2.94 -15.39 14.80
N SER A 141 3.63 -16.34 14.15
CA SER A 141 3.53 -17.77 14.47
C SER A 141 4.14 -18.10 15.83
N PHE A 142 5.21 -17.42 16.24
CA PHE A 142 5.79 -17.57 17.57
C PHE A 142 5.02 -16.80 18.64
N ARG A 143 4.46 -15.64 18.30
CA ARG A 143 3.81 -14.75 19.26
C ARG A 143 2.39 -15.17 19.57
N TYR A 144 1.67 -15.76 18.58
CA TYR A 144 0.26 -16.08 18.66
C TYR A 144 -0.04 -17.54 18.34
N GLU A 145 -1.19 -18.01 18.87
CA GLU A 145 -1.78 -19.28 18.44
C GLU A 145 -2.16 -19.22 16.95
N PHE A 146 -2.14 -20.37 16.29
CA PHE A 146 -2.39 -20.52 14.84
C PHE A 146 -3.59 -19.70 14.33
N LEU A 147 -4.66 -19.66 15.12
CA LEU A 147 -5.90 -18.96 14.80
C LEU A 147 -5.69 -17.45 14.60
N PHE A 148 -4.96 -16.82 15.52
CA PHE A 148 -4.65 -15.38 15.48
C PHE A 148 -3.61 -15.07 14.42
N ALA A 149 -2.59 -15.92 14.28
CA ALA A 149 -1.57 -15.77 13.25
C ALA A 149 -2.19 -15.79 11.85
N LEU A 150 -3.07 -16.76 11.56
CA LEU A 150 -3.75 -16.85 10.27
C LEU A 150 -4.66 -15.64 10.00
N GLY A 151 -5.44 -15.20 10.99
CA GLY A 151 -6.29 -14.01 10.87
C GLY A 151 -5.48 -12.74 10.61
N GLY A 152 -4.34 -12.56 11.29
CA GLY A 152 -3.45 -11.42 11.10
C GLY A 152 -2.76 -11.40 9.74
N ILE A 153 -2.31 -12.55 9.24
CA ILE A 153 -1.67 -12.68 7.92
C ILE A 153 -2.68 -12.37 6.80
N LEU A 154 -3.90 -12.91 6.90
CA LEU A 154 -4.95 -12.64 5.91
C LEU A 154 -5.33 -11.16 5.88
N ALA A 155 -5.46 -10.53 7.05
CA ALA A 155 -5.72 -9.09 7.14
C ALA A 155 -4.56 -8.26 6.57
N LEU A 156 -3.31 -8.62 6.84
CA LEU A 156 -2.14 -7.94 6.28
C LEU A 156 -2.09 -8.07 4.76
N ALA A 157 -2.31 -9.27 4.23
CA ALA A 157 -2.35 -9.50 2.78
C ALA A 157 -3.44 -8.68 2.10
N HIS A 158 -4.63 -8.60 2.72
CA HIS A 158 -5.73 -7.74 2.30
C HIS A 158 -5.30 -6.27 2.22
N ASP A 159 -4.66 -5.74 3.27
CA ASP A 159 -4.28 -4.33 3.37
C ASP A 159 -3.24 -3.97 2.30
N VAL A 160 -2.18 -4.77 2.18
CA VAL A 160 -1.14 -4.56 1.17
C VAL A 160 -1.72 -4.64 -0.24
N PHE A 161 -2.61 -5.62 -0.50
CA PHE A 161 -3.22 -5.77 -1.81
C PHE A 161 -4.08 -4.57 -2.22
N ILE A 162 -4.83 -3.97 -1.29
CA ILE A 162 -5.62 -2.77 -1.54
C ILE A 162 -4.72 -1.56 -1.78
N VAL A 163 -3.63 -1.40 -1.02
CA VAL A 163 -2.67 -0.30 -1.24
C VAL A 163 -2.04 -0.41 -2.63
N VAL A 164 -1.58 -1.59 -3.04
CA VAL A 164 -1.03 -1.83 -4.39
C VAL A 164 -2.09 -1.58 -5.46
N GLY A 165 -3.33 -2.00 -5.21
CA GLY A 165 -4.48 -1.73 -6.09
C GLY A 165 -4.75 -0.23 -6.25
N ALA A 166 -4.61 0.56 -5.18
CA ALA A 166 -4.79 2.02 -5.24
C ALA A 166 -3.75 2.70 -6.14
N TYR A 167 -2.49 2.22 -6.14
CA TYR A 167 -1.48 2.69 -7.11
C TYR A 167 -1.85 2.36 -8.55
N SER A 168 -2.34 1.15 -8.81
CA SER A 168 -2.84 0.79 -10.14
C SER A 168 -4.02 1.67 -10.58
N TRP A 169 -4.95 1.95 -9.66
CA TRP A 169 -6.14 2.76 -9.92
C TRP A 169 -5.82 4.21 -10.26
N THR A 170 -4.94 4.82 -9.47
CA THR A 170 -4.53 6.21 -9.64
C THR A 170 -3.43 6.37 -10.69
N TYR A 171 -2.89 5.25 -11.18
CA TYR A 171 -1.75 5.19 -12.10
C TYR A 171 -0.52 5.96 -11.59
N LYS A 172 -0.41 6.09 -10.25
CA LYS A 172 0.77 6.66 -9.61
C LYS A 172 1.99 5.77 -9.81
N GLU A 173 3.16 6.40 -9.87
CA GLU A 173 4.40 5.68 -10.06
C GLU A 173 4.75 4.81 -8.85
N VAL A 174 5.17 3.58 -9.13
CA VAL A 174 5.70 2.64 -8.14
C VAL A 174 7.21 2.60 -8.29
N SER A 175 7.92 3.33 -7.42
CA SER A 175 9.38 3.33 -7.27
C SER A 175 9.83 2.39 -6.15
N LEU A 176 11.15 2.26 -5.93
CA LEU A 176 11.69 1.57 -4.76
C LEU A 176 11.27 2.22 -3.45
N ASP A 177 11.20 3.55 -3.41
CA ASP A 177 10.77 4.30 -2.22
C ASP A 177 9.30 4.02 -1.89
N VAL A 178 8.45 3.94 -2.92
CA VAL A 178 7.05 3.54 -2.76
C VAL A 178 6.95 2.10 -2.24
N LEU A 179 7.75 1.20 -2.78
CA LEU A 179 7.78 -0.18 -2.30
C LEU A 179 8.22 -0.26 -0.82
N ALA A 180 9.26 0.50 -0.44
CA ALA A 180 9.69 0.60 0.95
C ALA A 180 8.56 1.15 1.84
N SER A 181 7.84 2.18 1.37
CA SER A 181 6.71 2.74 2.12
C SER A 181 5.55 1.74 2.30
N ILE A 182 5.25 0.91 1.29
CA ILE A 182 4.26 -0.17 1.40
C ILE A 182 4.68 -1.20 2.47
N LEU A 183 5.97 -1.56 2.54
CA LEU A 183 6.47 -2.46 3.58
C LEU A 183 6.38 -1.84 4.98
N VAL A 184 6.66 -0.55 5.11
CA VAL A 184 6.49 0.16 6.40
C VAL A 184 5.02 0.23 6.81
N VAL A 185 4.12 0.50 5.87
CA VAL A 185 2.65 0.46 6.09
C VAL A 185 2.19 -0.93 6.51
N ALA A 186 2.73 -1.99 5.92
CA ALA A 186 2.45 -3.37 6.34
C ALA A 186 2.86 -3.60 7.80
N GLY A 187 4.05 -3.11 8.21
CA GLY A 187 4.50 -3.14 9.60
C GLY A 187 3.60 -2.33 10.54
N TYR A 188 3.12 -1.17 10.08
CA TYR A 188 2.17 -0.35 10.83
C TYR A 188 0.83 -1.07 11.03
N SER A 189 0.24 -1.61 9.97
CA SER A 189 -1.04 -2.33 10.02
C SER A 189 -0.99 -3.53 10.98
N ILE A 190 0.09 -4.33 10.92
CA ILE A 190 0.23 -5.49 11.82
C ILE A 190 0.36 -5.07 13.28
N THR A 191 0.95 -3.91 13.57
CA THR A 191 1.09 -3.40 14.94
C THR A 191 -0.27 -3.13 15.57
N ASP A 192 -1.20 -2.51 14.86
CA ASP A 192 -2.57 -2.29 15.35
C ASP A 192 -3.31 -3.61 15.55
N THR A 193 -3.18 -4.55 14.61
CA THR A 193 -3.76 -5.90 14.73
C THR A 193 -3.23 -6.64 15.96
N VAL A 194 -1.92 -6.58 16.22
CA VAL A 194 -1.27 -7.18 17.40
C VAL A 194 -1.83 -6.60 18.70
N VAL A 195 -2.02 -5.30 18.78
CA VAL A 195 -2.60 -4.63 19.97
C VAL A 195 -4.02 -5.14 20.27
N VAL A 196 -4.85 -5.28 19.23
CA VAL A 196 -6.20 -5.81 19.38
C VAL A 196 -6.16 -7.29 19.80
N PHE A 197 -5.29 -8.09 19.19
CA PHE A 197 -5.15 -9.52 19.51
C PHE A 197 -4.63 -9.76 20.93
N ASP A 198 -3.66 -8.99 21.38
CA ASP A 198 -3.15 -9.08 22.76
C ASP A 198 -4.28 -8.77 23.76
N ARG A 199 -5.12 -7.78 23.46
CA ARG A 199 -6.26 -7.45 24.31
C ARG A 199 -7.34 -8.53 24.31
N ILE A 200 -7.60 -9.16 23.16
CA ILE A 200 -8.52 -10.31 23.07
C ILE A 200 -7.97 -11.46 23.94
N ARG A 201 -6.69 -11.80 23.84
CA ARG A 201 -6.07 -12.87 24.63
C ARG A 201 -6.10 -12.58 26.13
N GLU A 202 -5.84 -11.35 26.53
CA GLU A 202 -5.96 -10.92 27.91
C GLU A 202 -7.39 -11.11 28.45
N ASN A 203 -8.39 -10.59 27.73
CA ASN A 203 -9.78 -10.73 28.11
C ASN A 203 -10.27 -12.19 28.11
N LEU A 204 -9.76 -13.05 27.21
CA LEU A 204 -10.04 -14.49 27.24
C LEU A 204 -9.57 -15.16 28.53
N LYS A 205 -8.45 -14.72 29.10
CA LYS A 205 -7.94 -15.24 30.39
C LYS A 205 -8.73 -14.71 31.58
N LEU A 206 -9.08 -13.42 31.55
CA LEU A 206 -9.74 -12.74 32.66
C LEU A 206 -11.25 -13.05 32.76
N ARG A 207 -11.91 -13.30 31.62
CA ARG A 207 -13.37 -13.44 31.52
C ARG A 207 -13.77 -14.84 31.04
N LYS A 208 -13.43 -15.83 31.87
CA LYS A 208 -13.79 -17.24 31.60
C LYS A 208 -15.31 -17.39 31.51
N GLY A 209 -15.80 -18.00 30.42
CA GLY A 209 -17.23 -18.25 30.19
C GLY A 209 -17.97 -17.22 29.38
N MET A 210 -17.36 -16.06 29.09
CA MET A 210 -17.94 -15.09 28.17
C MET A 210 -17.79 -15.58 26.71
N ASP A 211 -18.79 -15.29 25.86
CA ASP A 211 -18.71 -15.67 24.45
C ASP A 211 -17.58 -14.91 23.71
N LEU A 212 -16.95 -15.59 22.74
CA LEU A 212 -15.83 -15.00 22.02
C LEU A 212 -16.21 -13.71 21.27
N SER A 213 -17.41 -13.61 20.73
CA SER A 213 -17.89 -12.42 20.05
C SER A 213 -17.98 -11.21 21.00
N GLU A 214 -18.41 -11.44 22.23
CA GLU A 214 -18.47 -10.41 23.27
C GLU A 214 -17.07 -10.00 23.74
N ILE A 215 -16.16 -10.96 23.89
CA ILE A 215 -14.76 -10.69 24.24
C ILE A 215 -14.09 -9.84 23.17
N ILE A 216 -14.30 -10.15 21.88
CA ILE A 216 -13.78 -9.36 20.77
C ILE A 216 -14.36 -7.94 20.80
N ASN A 217 -15.68 -7.79 20.92
CA ASN A 217 -16.32 -6.49 21.01
C ASN A 217 -15.74 -5.65 22.15
N LEU A 218 -15.60 -6.26 23.33
CA LEU A 218 -15.01 -5.61 24.50
C LEU A 218 -13.58 -5.16 24.23
N SER A 219 -12.75 -6.04 23.66
CA SER A 219 -11.33 -5.78 23.43
C SER A 219 -11.11 -4.67 22.41
N VAL A 220 -11.89 -4.65 21.33
CA VAL A 220 -11.86 -3.57 20.34
C VAL A 220 -12.29 -2.25 20.98
N ASN A 221 -13.41 -2.21 21.75
CA ASN A 221 -13.84 -0.99 22.44
C ASN A 221 -12.81 -0.46 23.43
N GLN A 222 -12.04 -1.32 24.06
CA GLN A 222 -10.98 -0.91 24.99
C GLN A 222 -9.77 -0.26 24.30
N ASN A 223 -9.52 -0.60 23.04
CA ASN A 223 -8.37 -0.11 22.26
C ASN A 223 -8.72 0.97 21.23
N ILE A 224 -9.98 1.13 20.85
CA ILE A 224 -10.38 1.97 19.71
C ILE A 224 -9.93 3.43 19.81
N VAL A 225 -9.93 4.02 21.00
CA VAL A 225 -9.48 5.40 21.20
C VAL A 225 -7.99 5.51 20.86
N ARG A 226 -7.18 4.56 21.35
CA ARG A 226 -5.74 4.51 21.05
C ARG A 226 -5.51 4.34 19.55
N THR A 227 -6.16 3.36 18.92
CA THR A 227 -6.04 3.08 17.49
C THR A 227 -6.42 4.30 16.65
N ILE A 228 -7.54 4.96 16.93
CA ILE A 228 -7.94 6.16 16.20
C ILE A 228 -6.93 7.30 16.40
N MET A 229 -6.42 7.52 17.61
CA MET A 229 -5.45 8.58 17.87
C MET A 229 -4.13 8.33 17.12
N THR A 230 -3.58 7.12 17.21
CA THR A 230 -2.33 6.77 16.51
C THR A 230 -2.50 6.87 14.98
N SER A 231 -3.58 6.33 14.45
CA SER A 231 -3.87 6.38 13.02
C SER A 231 -4.12 7.81 12.53
N SER A 232 -4.84 8.63 13.30
CA SER A 232 -5.07 10.04 12.93
C SER A 232 -3.76 10.84 12.89
N THR A 233 -2.84 10.58 13.82
CA THR A 233 -1.53 11.27 13.82
C THR A 233 -0.73 10.92 12.59
N VAL A 234 -0.62 9.63 12.23
CA VAL A 234 0.10 9.20 11.01
C VAL A 234 -0.61 9.70 9.76
N PHE A 235 -1.95 9.63 9.71
CA PHE A 235 -2.74 10.14 8.59
C PHE A 235 -2.50 11.64 8.36
N LEU A 236 -2.59 12.48 9.40
CA LEU A 236 -2.39 13.92 9.30
C LEU A 236 -0.95 14.27 8.88
N SER A 237 0.05 13.59 9.43
CA SER A 237 1.45 13.77 9.01
C SER A 237 1.65 13.41 7.54
N SER A 238 1.11 12.26 7.12
CA SER A 238 1.18 11.82 5.72
C SER A 238 0.40 12.75 4.79
N LEU A 239 -0.74 13.29 5.23
CA LEU A 239 -1.51 14.27 4.47
C LEU A 239 -0.71 15.57 4.25
N GLY A 240 -0.01 16.03 5.27
CA GLY A 240 0.89 17.19 5.14
C GLY A 240 2.00 16.95 4.11
N LEU A 241 2.65 15.78 4.16
CA LEU A 241 3.67 15.40 3.17
C LEU A 241 3.07 15.20 1.77
N TYR A 242 1.87 14.63 1.67
CA TYR A 242 1.18 14.46 0.40
C TYR A 242 0.88 15.80 -0.30
N LEU A 243 0.45 16.79 0.47
CA LEU A 243 0.05 18.10 -0.06
C LEU A 243 1.23 19.04 -0.31
N PHE A 244 2.29 18.97 0.50
CA PHE A 244 3.37 19.96 0.51
C PHE A 244 4.77 19.37 0.26
N GLY A 245 4.92 18.04 0.21
CA GLY A 245 6.21 17.36 0.14
C GLY A 245 6.84 17.28 -1.25
N GLY A 246 6.20 17.81 -2.30
CA GLY A 246 6.65 17.60 -3.69
C GLY A 246 6.36 16.18 -4.20
N ASN A 247 6.81 15.86 -5.42
CA ASN A 247 6.38 14.66 -6.13
C ASN A 247 6.79 13.36 -5.43
N VAL A 248 8.06 13.21 -5.07
CA VAL A 248 8.60 11.99 -4.45
C VAL A 248 7.92 11.72 -3.11
N LEU A 249 7.84 12.73 -2.24
CA LEU A 249 7.20 12.57 -0.92
C LEU A 249 5.68 12.40 -1.05
N SER A 250 5.04 12.99 -2.05
CA SER A 250 3.63 12.78 -2.36
C SER A 250 3.35 11.31 -2.70
N ASP A 251 4.18 10.68 -3.53
CA ASP A 251 3.98 9.30 -3.91
C ASP A 251 4.20 8.35 -2.73
N ILE A 252 5.24 8.53 -1.93
CA ILE A 252 5.49 7.80 -0.68
C ILE A 252 4.30 7.97 0.29
N SER A 253 3.87 9.22 0.50
CA SER A 253 2.81 9.56 1.45
C SER A 253 1.45 9.01 1.06
N PHE A 254 1.21 8.81 -0.25
CA PHE A 254 -0.01 8.17 -0.74
C PHE A 254 -0.17 6.74 -0.21
N ALA A 255 0.93 5.95 -0.17
CA ALA A 255 0.90 4.62 0.44
C ALA A 255 0.48 4.67 1.91
N PHE A 256 1.02 5.63 2.67
CA PHE A 256 0.63 5.81 4.07
C PHE A 256 -0.81 6.26 4.24
N LEU A 257 -1.30 7.20 3.43
CA LEU A 257 -2.69 7.67 3.50
C LEU A 257 -3.68 6.53 3.30
N ILE A 258 -3.52 5.75 2.22
CA ILE A 258 -4.39 4.61 1.95
C ILE A 258 -4.18 3.51 2.99
N GLY A 259 -2.91 3.17 3.26
CA GLY A 259 -2.57 2.04 4.12
C GLY A 259 -2.98 2.24 5.57
N VAL A 260 -2.87 3.45 6.13
CA VAL A 260 -3.33 3.74 7.50
C VAL A 260 -4.85 3.63 7.61
N VAL A 261 -5.60 4.15 6.63
CA VAL A 261 -7.06 4.03 6.64
C VAL A 261 -7.50 2.57 6.51
N VAL A 262 -6.96 1.85 5.53
CA VAL A 262 -7.30 0.44 5.27
C VAL A 262 -6.87 -0.42 6.45
N GLY A 263 -5.62 -0.30 6.93
CA GLY A 263 -5.08 -1.10 8.03
C GLY A 263 -5.81 -0.87 9.37
N THR A 264 -6.20 0.38 9.65
CA THR A 264 -6.99 0.68 10.85
C THR A 264 -8.38 0.05 10.79
N LEU A 265 -9.07 0.16 9.66
CA LEU A 265 -10.37 -0.49 9.48
C LEU A 265 -10.24 -2.02 9.47
N SER A 266 -9.18 -2.54 8.86
CA SER A 266 -8.89 -3.96 8.79
C SER A 266 -8.63 -4.57 10.17
N SER A 267 -7.80 -3.97 11.01
CA SER A 267 -7.52 -4.46 12.37
C SER A 267 -8.77 -4.50 13.26
N ILE A 268 -9.66 -3.51 13.12
CA ILE A 268 -10.89 -3.41 13.90
C ILE A 268 -11.97 -4.39 13.39
N PHE A 269 -12.23 -4.42 12.08
CA PHE A 269 -13.39 -5.09 11.51
C PHE A 269 -13.06 -6.39 10.76
N VAL A 270 -11.86 -6.53 10.18
CA VAL A 270 -11.49 -7.70 9.38
C VAL A 270 -10.71 -8.71 10.22
N ALA A 271 -9.56 -8.33 10.76
CA ALA A 271 -8.68 -9.24 11.51
C ALA A 271 -9.37 -9.85 12.73
N SER A 272 -10.08 -9.03 13.52
CA SER A 272 -10.81 -9.48 14.71
C SER A 272 -11.98 -10.40 14.37
N ALA A 273 -12.70 -10.11 13.27
CA ALA A 273 -13.81 -10.93 12.81
C ALA A 273 -13.33 -12.26 12.20
N LEU A 274 -12.22 -12.25 11.45
CA LEU A 274 -11.61 -13.48 10.90
C LEU A 274 -11.25 -14.47 12.01
N VAL A 275 -10.70 -14.01 13.14
CA VAL A 275 -10.41 -14.88 14.30
C VAL A 275 -11.67 -15.60 14.79
N LEU A 276 -12.81 -14.89 14.86
CA LEU A 276 -14.08 -15.50 15.26
C LEU A 276 -14.53 -16.54 14.24
N ASP A 277 -14.59 -16.18 12.97
CA ASP A 277 -15.15 -17.03 11.92
C ASP A 277 -14.28 -18.26 11.66
N ILE A 278 -12.93 -18.13 11.69
CA ILE A 278 -12.02 -19.29 11.61
C ILE A 278 -12.24 -20.23 12.79
N LYS A 279 -12.42 -19.70 14.02
CA LYS A 279 -12.70 -20.55 15.20
C LYS A 279 -14.01 -21.30 15.07
N ILE A 280 -15.07 -20.67 14.56
CA ILE A 280 -16.36 -21.30 14.29
C ILE A 280 -16.19 -22.41 13.24
N LEU A 281 -15.44 -22.15 12.15
CA LEU A 281 -15.17 -23.12 11.10
C LEU A 281 -14.42 -24.35 11.62
N LEU A 282 -13.37 -24.14 12.40
CA LEU A 282 -12.57 -25.22 12.99
C LEU A 282 -13.40 -26.07 13.95
N LYS A 283 -14.30 -25.46 14.72
CA LYS A 283 -15.24 -26.21 15.58
C LYS A 283 -16.21 -27.09 14.76
N LYS A 284 -16.72 -26.59 13.64
CA LYS A 284 -17.61 -27.37 12.74
C LYS A 284 -16.87 -28.56 12.13
N ILE A 285 -15.64 -28.38 11.66
CA ILE A 285 -14.81 -29.44 11.08
C ILE A 285 -14.51 -30.53 12.11
N LYS A 286 -14.18 -30.14 13.36
CA LYS A 286 -13.93 -31.11 14.44
C LYS A 286 -15.18 -31.93 14.81
N LYS A 287 -16.38 -31.35 14.73
CA LYS A 287 -17.65 -32.09 15.01
C LYS A 287 -18.04 -33.06 13.89
N GLN A 288 -17.53 -32.87 12.67
CA GLN A 288 -17.83 -33.71 11.50
C GLN A 288 -16.88 -34.89 11.32
N LYS A 289 -15.73 -34.94 12.05
CA LYS A 289 -14.90 -36.14 12.06
C LYS A 289 -15.58 -37.20 12.89
N PRO A 290 -15.95 -38.37 12.29
CA PRO A 290 -16.46 -39.50 13.06
C PRO A 290 -15.42 -39.87 14.12
N GLN A 291 -15.85 -40.12 15.37
CA GLN A 291 -15.01 -40.81 16.32
C GLN A 291 -14.76 -42.20 15.71
N SER A 292 -13.58 -42.40 15.12
CA SER A 292 -13.10 -43.72 14.76
C SER A 292 -12.99 -44.51 16.08
N ILE A 293 -13.87 -45.48 16.22
CA ILE A 293 -13.87 -46.50 17.26
C ILE A 293 -12.55 -47.23 17.22
#